data_109a7474ea7d34f1d9f60c6475105205
#
_entry.id   109a7474ea7d34f1d9f60c6475105205
#
_cell.length_a   1.000
_cell.length_b   1.000
_cell.length_c   1.000
_cell.angle_alpha   90.00
_cell.angle_beta   90.00
_cell.angle_gamma   90.00
#
_symmetry.space_group_name_H-M   'P 1'
#
loop_
_entity.id
_entity.type
_entity.pdbx_description
1 polymer ?
#
loop_
_entity_poly.entity_id
_entity_poly.type
_entity_poly.pdbx_seq_one_letter_code
_entity_poly.pdbx_strand_id
1 'polypeptide(L)'
;LNQLLKAYTLFEKDIEYVVMDNKVKIVDEQTGRVMDGRRYSDGLHQAIESKENCKIEASTQTLASVTLQNFFRMYNKLSGMTGTASTESGEFWDIYKLDVIEVPTNRPIVRKDENDLVYKTNKEKYNAVVDKIIELNNKNRPVLVGTTSVEISELISRVLKRSNVRHNVLNAKLHKQEADIVAEAGEPKSVTIATNMAGRGTDIKLAEGVKDSGGLAILGTERHDSRRVDRQLRGRSGRQGDPGSSQFFVSLEDN
;
A
#
# COMPACT_ATOMS: atom_id res chain seq x y z
N LEU A 1 -0.96 -35.91 0.73
CA LEU A 1 -0.95 -35.69 2.19
C LEU A 1 -0.17 -34.41 2.57
N ASN A 2 1.07 -34.24 2.09
CA ASN A 2 1.91 -33.07 2.43
C ASN A 2 1.25 -31.74 2.07
N GLN A 3 0.59 -31.63 0.93
CA GLN A 3 -0.07 -30.39 0.53
C GLN A 3 -1.31 -30.08 1.37
N LEU A 4 -2.04 -31.10 1.81
CA LEU A 4 -3.14 -30.90 2.76
C LEU A 4 -2.61 -30.41 4.11
N LEU A 5 -1.53 -31.00 4.60
CA LEU A 5 -0.91 -30.52 5.84
C LEU A 5 -0.50 -29.06 5.73
N LYS A 6 0.20 -28.68 4.64
CA LYS A 6 0.54 -27.27 4.38
C LYS A 6 -0.68 -26.37 4.34
N ALA A 7 -1.73 -26.76 3.63
CA ALA A 7 -2.95 -25.97 3.51
C ALA A 7 -3.61 -25.69 4.88
N TYR A 8 -3.54 -26.63 5.82
CA TYR A 8 -4.14 -26.47 7.15
C TYR A 8 -3.23 -25.79 8.16
N THR A 9 -1.90 -25.77 7.95
CA THR A 9 -0.95 -25.26 8.94
C THR A 9 -0.27 -23.95 8.56
N LEU A 10 -0.14 -23.65 7.25
CA LEU A 10 0.64 -22.51 6.75
C LEU A 10 -0.18 -21.52 5.92
N PHE A 11 -1.43 -21.82 5.63
CA PHE A 11 -2.25 -20.97 4.79
C PHE A 11 -3.55 -20.61 5.49
N GLU A 12 -3.76 -19.33 5.78
CA GLU A 12 -4.92 -18.81 6.46
C GLU A 12 -5.81 -18.01 5.49
N LYS A 13 -7.12 -18.18 5.67
CA LYS A 13 -8.10 -17.43 4.90
C LYS A 13 -8.04 -15.95 5.28
N ASP A 14 -8.21 -15.09 4.29
CA ASP A 14 -8.15 -13.63 4.38
C ASP A 14 -6.73 -13.07 4.65
N ILE A 15 -5.70 -13.93 4.67
CA ILE A 15 -4.28 -13.57 4.72
C ILE A 15 -3.62 -13.98 3.41
N GLU A 16 -3.34 -15.26 3.19
CA GLU A 16 -2.68 -15.77 1.98
C GLU A 16 -3.65 -15.98 0.80
N TYR A 17 -4.94 -16.19 1.10
CA TYR A 17 -5.97 -16.37 0.07
C TYR A 17 -7.34 -15.89 0.56
N VAL A 18 -8.22 -15.61 -0.41
CA VAL A 18 -9.64 -15.32 -0.18
C VAL A 18 -10.52 -16.31 -0.92
N VAL A 19 -11.74 -16.50 -0.44
CA VAL A 19 -12.77 -17.28 -1.15
C VAL A 19 -13.80 -16.32 -1.73
N MET A 20 -13.90 -16.28 -3.05
CA MET A 20 -14.84 -15.46 -3.80
C MET A 20 -15.48 -16.30 -4.91
N ASP A 21 -16.80 -16.21 -5.04
CA ASP A 21 -17.57 -16.93 -6.07
C ASP A 21 -17.28 -18.46 -6.08
N ASN A 22 -17.18 -19.05 -4.88
CA ASN A 22 -16.85 -20.46 -4.67
C ASN A 22 -15.50 -20.90 -5.28
N LYS A 23 -14.54 -19.95 -5.35
CA LYS A 23 -13.17 -20.17 -5.82
C LYS A 23 -12.16 -19.59 -4.84
N VAL A 24 -11.06 -20.30 -4.66
CA VAL A 24 -9.89 -19.80 -3.94
C VAL A 24 -9.11 -18.86 -4.84
N LYS A 25 -8.79 -17.68 -4.35
CA LYS A 25 -7.95 -16.68 -5.04
C LYS A 25 -6.79 -16.30 -4.15
N ILE A 26 -5.60 -16.26 -4.70
CA ILE A 26 -4.37 -15.90 -3.98
C ILE A 26 -4.39 -14.41 -3.67
N VAL A 27 -3.94 -14.04 -2.47
CA VAL A 27 -3.66 -12.66 -2.08
C VAL A 27 -2.14 -12.45 -2.13
N ASP A 28 -1.70 -11.39 -2.75
CA ASP A 28 -0.29 -11.00 -2.78
C ASP A 28 0.09 -10.43 -1.41
N GLU A 29 1.01 -11.05 -0.71
CA GLU A 29 1.49 -10.65 0.62
C GLU A 29 2.03 -9.21 0.64
N GLN A 30 2.69 -8.76 -0.42
CA GLN A 30 3.30 -7.43 -0.48
C GLN A 30 2.30 -6.31 -0.80
N THR A 31 1.35 -6.59 -1.67
CA THR A 31 0.38 -5.59 -2.15
C THR A 31 -1.00 -5.77 -1.56
N GLY A 32 -1.28 -6.93 -0.97
CA GLY A 32 -2.59 -7.32 -0.47
C GLY A 32 -3.64 -7.46 -1.57
N ARG A 33 -3.24 -7.49 -2.84
CA ARG A 33 -4.17 -7.60 -3.98
C ARG A 33 -4.51 -9.04 -4.29
N VAL A 34 -5.77 -9.26 -4.66
CA VAL A 34 -6.21 -10.54 -5.19
C VAL A 34 -5.59 -10.77 -6.57
N MET A 35 -4.91 -11.89 -6.73
CA MET A 35 -4.28 -12.30 -7.98
C MET A 35 -5.21 -13.21 -8.78
N ASP A 36 -6.00 -12.63 -9.68
CA ASP A 36 -6.88 -13.41 -10.55
C ASP A 36 -6.08 -14.30 -11.51
N GLY A 37 -6.53 -15.52 -11.68
CA GLY A 37 -5.95 -16.48 -12.60
C GLY A 37 -4.67 -17.17 -12.14
N ARG A 38 -4.10 -16.77 -11.00
CA ARG A 38 -2.97 -17.48 -10.38
C ARG A 38 -3.43 -18.59 -9.47
N ARG A 39 -2.63 -19.68 -9.45
CA ARG A 39 -2.88 -20.85 -8.61
C ARG A 39 -1.57 -21.29 -7.95
N TYR A 40 -1.68 -21.83 -6.75
CA TYR A 40 -0.54 -22.51 -6.12
C TYR A 40 -0.19 -23.77 -6.88
N SER A 41 1.10 -24.07 -6.97
CA SER A 41 1.62 -25.26 -7.65
C SER A 41 1.46 -26.55 -6.83
N ASP A 42 1.80 -27.68 -7.45
CA ASP A 42 2.02 -28.97 -6.81
C ASP A 42 0.81 -29.54 -6.04
N GLY A 43 -0.40 -29.15 -6.42
CA GLY A 43 -1.62 -29.62 -5.76
C GLY A 43 -2.00 -28.88 -4.48
N LEU A 44 -1.24 -27.84 -4.10
CA LEU A 44 -1.55 -27.01 -2.91
C LEU A 44 -2.85 -26.24 -3.10
N HIS A 45 -3.09 -25.71 -4.31
CA HIS A 45 -4.33 -24.98 -4.58
C HIS A 45 -5.57 -25.86 -4.41
N GLN A 46 -5.52 -27.08 -4.93
CA GLN A 46 -6.59 -28.08 -4.75
C GLN A 46 -6.75 -28.49 -3.28
N ALA A 47 -5.65 -28.55 -2.51
CA ALA A 47 -5.73 -28.80 -1.07
C ALA A 47 -6.45 -27.69 -0.32
N ILE A 48 -6.22 -26.41 -0.70
CA ILE A 48 -6.92 -25.26 -0.13
C ILE A 48 -8.39 -25.24 -0.60
N GLU A 49 -8.67 -25.51 -1.88
CA GLU A 49 -10.03 -25.65 -2.40
C GLU A 49 -10.82 -26.72 -1.62
N SER A 50 -10.17 -27.85 -1.31
CA SER A 50 -10.75 -28.91 -0.48
C SER A 50 -10.98 -28.47 0.96
N LYS A 51 -10.02 -27.75 1.56
CA LYS A 51 -10.13 -27.19 2.92
C LYS A 51 -11.34 -26.26 3.04
N GLU A 52 -11.56 -25.42 2.04
CA GLU A 52 -12.64 -24.40 2.03
C GLU A 52 -13.95 -24.94 1.43
N ASN A 53 -14.05 -26.23 1.11
CA ASN A 53 -15.20 -26.84 0.46
C ASN A 53 -15.58 -26.14 -0.86
N CYS A 54 -14.61 -25.59 -1.56
CA CYS A 54 -14.80 -25.01 -2.89
C CYS A 54 -14.77 -26.10 -3.97
N LYS A 55 -15.24 -25.74 -5.18
CA LYS A 55 -15.10 -26.62 -6.34
C LYS A 55 -13.62 -26.83 -6.66
N ILE A 56 -13.16 -28.08 -6.63
CA ILE A 56 -11.80 -28.44 -7.00
C ILE A 56 -11.66 -28.36 -8.51
N GLU A 57 -10.78 -27.50 -9.00
CA GLU A 57 -10.47 -27.39 -10.43
C GLU A 57 -9.28 -28.27 -10.81
N ALA A 58 -9.17 -28.60 -12.11
CA ALA A 58 -8.05 -29.37 -12.62
C ALA A 58 -6.69 -28.69 -12.34
N SER A 59 -5.65 -29.49 -12.15
CA SER A 59 -4.30 -28.96 -12.00
C SER A 59 -3.81 -28.34 -13.30
N THR A 60 -3.15 -27.18 -13.19
CA THR A 60 -2.43 -26.58 -14.31
C THR A 60 -1.00 -27.12 -14.33
N GLN A 61 -0.50 -27.49 -15.49
CA GLN A 61 0.89 -27.88 -15.66
C GLN A 61 1.71 -26.66 -16.10
N THR A 62 2.68 -26.26 -15.29
CA THR A 62 3.64 -25.23 -15.67
C THR A 62 4.62 -25.81 -16.67
N LEU A 63 4.63 -25.30 -17.89
CA LEU A 63 5.55 -25.74 -18.95
C LEU A 63 6.92 -25.09 -18.83
N ALA A 64 6.96 -23.83 -18.44
CA ALA A 64 8.18 -23.07 -18.24
C ALA A 64 7.94 -21.90 -17.27
N SER A 65 8.98 -21.47 -16.59
CA SER A 65 8.96 -20.25 -15.76
C SER A 65 10.18 -19.38 -16.07
N VAL A 66 9.99 -18.07 -16.02
CA VAL A 66 11.04 -17.10 -16.18
C VAL A 66 10.88 -16.03 -15.10
N THR A 67 11.98 -15.60 -14.48
CA THR A 67 11.93 -14.48 -13.53
C THR A 67 11.69 -13.18 -14.27
N LEU A 68 11.09 -12.19 -13.60
CA LEU A 68 10.89 -10.84 -14.17
C LEU A 68 12.21 -10.23 -14.64
N GLN A 69 13.27 -10.40 -13.87
CA GLN A 69 14.61 -9.90 -14.22
C GLN A 69 15.10 -10.49 -15.54
N ASN A 70 15.01 -11.81 -15.69
CA ASN A 70 15.43 -12.48 -16.92
C ASN A 70 14.52 -12.12 -18.10
N PHE A 71 13.23 -11.99 -17.89
CA PHE A 71 12.30 -11.54 -18.91
C PHE A 71 12.66 -10.15 -19.45
N PHE A 72 12.87 -9.18 -18.58
CA PHE A 72 13.25 -7.83 -19.03
C PHE A 72 14.64 -7.74 -19.63
N ARG A 73 15.58 -8.60 -19.22
CA ARG A 73 16.91 -8.68 -19.84
C ARG A 73 16.91 -9.21 -21.28
N MET A 74 15.82 -9.78 -21.75
CA MET A 74 15.67 -10.20 -23.14
C MET A 74 15.49 -9.03 -24.12
N TYR A 75 15.18 -7.83 -23.63
CA TYR A 75 14.99 -6.66 -24.49
C TYR A 75 16.29 -5.94 -24.76
N ASN A 76 16.55 -5.58 -26.04
CA ASN A 76 17.74 -4.84 -26.46
C ASN A 76 17.72 -3.36 -25.98
N LYS A 77 16.51 -2.79 -25.84
CA LYS A 77 16.30 -1.47 -25.25
C LYS A 77 15.32 -1.61 -24.09
N LEU A 78 15.79 -1.21 -22.93
CA LEU A 78 14.99 -1.19 -21.70
C LEU A 78 15.13 0.17 -21.06
N SER A 79 13.99 0.78 -20.70
CA SER A 79 13.93 2.02 -19.93
C SER A 79 12.66 2.06 -19.11
N GLY A 80 12.65 2.91 -18.10
CA GLY A 80 11.49 3.09 -17.23
C GLY A 80 11.51 4.45 -16.56
N MET A 81 10.40 4.79 -15.93
CA MET A 81 10.28 6.02 -15.13
C MET A 81 9.66 5.71 -13.79
N THR A 82 10.23 6.28 -12.74
CA THR A 82 9.68 6.21 -11.39
C THR A 82 10.16 7.40 -10.59
N GLY A 83 9.38 7.81 -9.59
CA GLY A 83 9.81 8.86 -8.65
C GLY A 83 10.76 8.38 -7.55
N THR A 84 11.16 7.11 -7.54
CA THR A 84 11.91 6.50 -6.43
C THR A 84 13.08 5.62 -6.85
N ALA A 85 13.57 5.76 -8.08
CA ALA A 85 14.68 4.92 -8.60
C ALA A 85 16.03 5.18 -7.91
N SER A 86 16.28 6.40 -7.44
CA SER A 86 17.58 6.78 -6.91
C SER A 86 18.03 5.98 -5.70
N THR A 87 17.10 5.46 -4.90
CA THR A 87 17.42 4.59 -3.76
C THR A 87 17.88 3.19 -4.18
N GLU A 88 17.51 2.76 -5.36
CA GLU A 88 17.77 1.42 -5.90
C GLU A 88 18.69 1.46 -7.14
N SER A 89 19.44 2.55 -7.31
CA SER A 89 20.31 2.74 -8.50
C SER A 89 21.34 1.63 -8.66
N GLY A 90 21.91 1.13 -7.55
CA GLY A 90 22.83 0.00 -7.57
C GLY A 90 22.18 -1.28 -8.11
N GLU A 91 20.96 -1.59 -7.66
CA GLU A 91 20.21 -2.76 -8.13
C GLU A 91 19.88 -2.66 -9.63
N PHE A 92 19.47 -1.47 -10.12
CA PHE A 92 19.24 -1.26 -11.54
C PHE A 92 20.48 -1.49 -12.38
N TRP A 93 21.63 -1.03 -11.89
CA TRP A 93 22.89 -1.27 -12.57
C TRP A 93 23.31 -2.75 -12.53
N ASP A 94 23.23 -3.38 -11.37
CA ASP A 94 23.67 -4.77 -11.20
C ASP A 94 22.84 -5.76 -12.04
N ILE A 95 21.52 -5.60 -12.06
CA ILE A 95 20.60 -6.52 -12.73
C ILE A 95 20.47 -6.19 -14.22
N TYR A 96 20.23 -4.92 -14.56
CA TYR A 96 19.82 -4.52 -15.91
C TYR A 96 20.86 -3.70 -16.66
N LYS A 97 21.95 -3.29 -16.01
CA LYS A 97 22.95 -2.36 -16.55
C LYS A 97 22.34 -1.01 -16.98
N LEU A 98 21.36 -0.55 -16.19
CA LEU A 98 20.67 0.72 -16.42
C LEU A 98 21.18 1.79 -15.44
N ASP A 99 21.54 2.94 -15.99
CA ASP A 99 21.81 4.14 -15.21
C ASP A 99 20.51 4.79 -14.74
N VAL A 100 20.53 5.35 -13.52
CA VAL A 100 19.43 6.14 -12.98
C VAL A 100 19.76 7.62 -13.12
N ILE A 101 18.97 8.33 -13.92
CA ILE A 101 19.11 9.76 -14.16
C ILE A 101 17.97 10.49 -13.43
N GLU A 102 18.33 11.39 -12.52
CA GLU A 102 17.37 12.23 -11.83
C GLU A 102 16.98 13.43 -12.70
N VAL A 103 15.70 13.48 -13.10
CA VAL A 103 15.13 14.63 -13.79
C VAL A 103 14.59 15.59 -12.76
N PRO A 104 15.05 16.86 -12.72
CA PRO A 104 14.55 17.84 -11.76
C PRO A 104 13.07 18.10 -11.93
N THR A 105 12.36 18.41 -10.84
CA THR A 105 10.94 18.74 -10.85
C THR A 105 10.69 20.06 -11.60
N ASN A 106 9.59 20.13 -12.35
CA ASN A 106 9.19 21.36 -13.07
C ASN A 106 8.91 22.55 -12.12
N ARG A 107 8.41 22.26 -10.91
CA ARG A 107 8.15 23.24 -9.87
C ARG A 107 8.86 22.84 -8.58
N PRO A 108 9.29 23.80 -7.76
CA PRO A 108 9.88 23.49 -6.46
C PRO A 108 8.94 22.66 -5.59
N ILE A 109 9.52 21.75 -4.80
CA ILE A 109 8.76 20.98 -3.82
C ILE A 109 8.48 21.88 -2.62
N VAL A 110 7.21 22.16 -2.35
CA VAL A 110 6.74 22.99 -1.23
C VAL A 110 6.28 22.14 -0.04
N ARG A 111 6.09 20.84 -0.24
CA ARG A 111 5.73 19.89 0.83
C ARG A 111 6.74 19.94 1.98
N LYS A 112 6.21 19.95 3.20
CA LYS A 112 7.02 19.87 4.43
C LYS A 112 7.10 18.41 4.88
N ASP A 113 8.30 17.85 4.89
CA ASP A 113 8.56 16.53 5.46
C ASP A 113 8.99 16.73 6.92
N GLU A 114 8.07 16.45 7.85
CA GLU A 114 8.27 16.61 9.30
C GLU A 114 9.13 15.44 9.83
N ASN A 115 9.79 15.68 10.98
CA ASN A 115 10.54 14.64 11.67
C ASN A 115 9.63 13.53 12.18
N ASP A 116 10.18 12.33 12.28
CA ASP A 116 9.49 11.18 12.85
C ASP A 116 9.19 11.42 14.34
N LEU A 117 8.02 10.96 14.77
CA LEU A 117 7.66 10.91 16.18
C LEU A 117 7.84 9.50 16.70
N VAL A 118 8.65 9.35 17.74
CA VAL A 118 9.02 8.04 18.32
C VAL A 118 8.28 7.83 19.64
N TYR A 119 7.60 6.70 19.76
CA TYR A 119 6.81 6.29 20.92
C TYR A 119 7.38 5.02 21.54
N LYS A 120 7.10 4.79 22.82
CA LYS A 120 7.52 3.57 23.50
C LYS A 120 6.69 2.36 23.05
N THR A 121 5.38 2.56 22.91
CA THR A 121 4.42 1.49 22.64
C THR A 121 3.59 1.78 21.41
N ASN A 122 3.11 0.72 20.77
CA ASN A 122 2.18 0.81 19.65
C ASN A 122 0.86 1.50 20.05
N LYS A 123 0.40 1.31 21.29
CA LYS A 123 -0.81 1.96 21.79
C LYS A 123 -0.67 3.48 21.83
N GLU A 124 0.46 3.99 22.36
CA GLU A 124 0.74 5.43 22.38
C GLU A 124 0.85 6.00 20.96
N LYS A 125 1.55 5.30 20.07
CA LYS A 125 1.68 5.65 18.66
C LYS A 125 0.32 5.78 17.97
N TYR A 126 -0.54 4.77 18.07
CA TYR A 126 -1.84 4.82 17.39
C TYR A 126 -2.77 5.89 17.97
N ASN A 127 -2.74 6.14 19.27
CA ASN A 127 -3.48 7.25 19.86
C ASN A 127 -3.00 8.59 19.29
N ALA A 128 -1.68 8.81 19.22
CA ALA A 128 -1.10 10.03 18.66
C ALA A 128 -1.44 10.20 17.15
N VAL A 129 -1.47 9.11 16.38
CA VAL A 129 -1.92 9.14 14.98
C VAL A 129 -3.37 9.60 14.88
N VAL A 130 -4.26 9.04 15.71
CA VAL A 130 -5.69 9.42 15.74
C VAL A 130 -5.87 10.88 16.14
N ASP A 131 -5.17 11.34 17.19
CA ASP A 131 -5.23 12.73 17.63
C ASP A 131 -4.77 13.68 16.52
N LYS A 132 -3.70 13.30 15.79
CA LYS A 132 -3.21 14.08 14.64
C LYS A 132 -4.20 14.10 13.48
N ILE A 133 -4.87 13.00 13.19
CA ILE A 133 -5.95 12.94 12.18
C ILE A 133 -7.06 13.92 12.56
N ILE A 134 -7.52 13.91 13.82
CA ILE A 134 -8.58 14.78 14.30
C ILE A 134 -8.16 16.26 14.21
N GLU A 135 -6.92 16.58 14.62
CA GLU A 135 -6.35 17.92 14.51
C GLU A 135 -6.41 18.45 13.06
N LEU A 136 -5.93 17.64 12.11
CA LEU A 136 -5.86 18.01 10.69
C LEU A 136 -7.25 18.10 10.05
N ASN A 137 -8.15 17.17 10.40
CA ASN A 137 -9.53 17.17 9.94
C ASN A 137 -10.28 18.43 10.39
N ASN A 138 -10.06 18.89 11.64
CA ASN A 138 -10.62 20.14 12.15
C ASN A 138 -10.09 21.39 11.43
N LYS A 139 -8.90 21.29 10.82
CA LYS A 139 -8.30 22.34 9.97
C LYS A 139 -8.73 22.26 8.50
N ASN A 140 -9.75 21.46 8.18
CA ASN A 140 -10.24 21.19 6.82
C ASN A 140 -9.21 20.56 5.89
N ARG A 141 -8.13 19.96 6.43
CA ARG A 141 -7.10 19.31 5.62
C ARG A 141 -7.50 17.87 5.30
N PRO A 142 -7.33 17.42 4.06
CA PRO A 142 -7.40 16.00 3.75
C PRO A 142 -6.19 15.26 4.35
N VAL A 143 -6.43 14.05 4.83
CA VAL A 143 -5.41 13.19 5.45
C VAL A 143 -5.38 11.83 4.77
N LEU A 144 -4.20 11.42 4.33
CA LEU A 144 -3.94 10.06 3.88
C LEU A 144 -3.06 9.35 4.91
N VAL A 145 -3.59 8.30 5.50
CA VAL A 145 -2.90 7.48 6.50
C VAL A 145 -2.35 6.23 5.81
N GLY A 146 -1.04 6.08 5.78
CA GLY A 146 -0.37 4.88 5.28
C GLY A 146 -0.19 3.85 6.40
N THR A 147 -0.65 2.63 6.17
CA THR A 147 -0.50 1.51 7.10
C THR A 147 0.25 0.36 6.43
N THR A 148 0.97 -0.44 7.21
CA THR A 148 1.75 -1.59 6.72
C THR A 148 0.88 -2.84 6.55
N SER A 149 -0.20 -2.96 7.32
CA SER A 149 -1.09 -4.12 7.26
C SER A 149 -2.58 -3.76 7.23
N VAL A 150 -3.39 -4.72 6.80
CA VAL A 150 -4.85 -4.61 6.84
C VAL A 150 -5.36 -4.50 8.28
N GLU A 151 -4.76 -5.23 9.21
CA GLU A 151 -5.12 -5.21 10.63
C GLU A 151 -4.96 -3.83 11.25
N ILE A 152 -3.85 -3.16 10.99
CA ILE A 152 -3.61 -1.78 11.46
C ILE A 152 -4.63 -0.82 10.85
N SER A 153 -4.94 -0.98 9.55
CA SER A 153 -5.95 -0.16 8.89
C SER A 153 -7.34 -0.32 9.53
N GLU A 154 -7.72 -1.54 9.89
CA GLU A 154 -8.98 -1.83 10.58
C GLU A 154 -8.98 -1.34 12.04
N LEU A 155 -7.84 -1.43 12.73
CA LEU A 155 -7.69 -0.91 14.09
C LEU A 155 -7.92 0.61 14.11
N ILE A 156 -7.22 1.36 13.29
CA ILE A 156 -7.36 2.81 13.19
C ILE A 156 -8.77 3.18 12.77
N SER A 157 -9.36 2.46 11.81
CA SER A 157 -10.74 2.67 11.39
C SER A 157 -11.73 2.51 12.54
N ARG A 158 -11.59 1.48 13.39
CA ARG A 158 -12.44 1.28 14.56
C ARG A 158 -12.32 2.44 15.57
N VAL A 159 -11.12 2.95 15.79
CA VAL A 159 -10.90 4.08 16.71
C VAL A 159 -11.51 5.36 16.13
N LEU A 160 -11.29 5.66 14.85
CA LEU A 160 -11.88 6.83 14.19
C LEU A 160 -13.42 6.81 14.17
N LYS A 161 -14.03 5.62 13.99
CA LYS A 161 -15.49 5.46 14.11
C LYS A 161 -16.00 5.82 15.50
N ARG A 162 -15.30 5.43 16.57
CA ARG A 162 -15.63 5.81 17.94
C ARG A 162 -15.51 7.30 18.20
N SER A 163 -14.57 7.96 17.50
CA SER A 163 -14.36 9.41 17.56
C SER A 163 -15.26 10.19 16.60
N ASN A 164 -16.23 9.54 15.94
CA ASN A 164 -17.15 10.13 14.95
C ASN A 164 -16.43 10.82 13.77
N VAL A 165 -15.24 10.38 13.39
CA VAL A 165 -14.52 10.88 12.21
C VAL A 165 -14.92 10.05 11.00
N ARG A 166 -15.54 10.72 10.00
CA ARG A 166 -15.84 10.08 8.71
C ARG A 166 -14.53 9.77 7.97
N HIS A 167 -14.37 8.55 7.50
CA HIS A 167 -13.18 8.11 6.80
C HIS A 167 -13.49 6.98 5.82
N ASN A 168 -12.62 6.84 4.83
CA ASN A 168 -12.61 5.73 3.88
C ASN A 168 -11.43 4.81 4.18
N VAL A 169 -11.60 3.51 3.95
CA VAL A 169 -10.52 2.52 4.08
C VAL A 169 -10.26 1.90 2.71
N LEU A 170 -9.01 1.96 2.29
CA LEU A 170 -8.54 1.42 1.05
C LEU A 170 -7.57 0.28 1.33
N ASN A 171 -8.06 -0.94 1.26
CA ASN A 171 -7.28 -2.16 1.47
C ASN A 171 -7.63 -3.19 0.39
N ALA A 172 -6.95 -4.33 0.39
CA ALA A 172 -7.15 -5.41 -0.58
C ALA A 172 -8.59 -5.88 -0.74
N LYS A 173 -9.39 -5.78 0.32
CA LYS A 173 -10.80 -6.22 0.32
C LYS A 173 -11.72 -5.28 -0.49
N LEU A 174 -11.32 -4.03 -0.70
CA LEU A 174 -12.17 -2.96 -1.27
C LEU A 174 -11.64 -2.40 -2.61
N HIS A 175 -10.80 -3.12 -3.32
CA HIS A 175 -10.14 -2.65 -4.55
C HIS A 175 -11.10 -2.24 -5.69
N LYS A 176 -12.34 -2.75 -5.72
CA LYS A 176 -13.33 -2.36 -6.75
C LYS A 176 -13.78 -0.90 -6.65
N GLN A 177 -13.65 -0.27 -5.48
CA GLN A 177 -14.00 1.13 -5.21
C GLN A 177 -12.76 2.04 -5.09
N GLU A 178 -11.59 1.51 -5.43
CA GLU A 178 -10.31 2.20 -5.26
C GLU A 178 -10.29 3.57 -5.95
N ALA A 179 -10.76 3.65 -7.19
CA ALA A 179 -10.75 4.88 -7.97
C ALA A 179 -11.63 5.97 -7.34
N ASP A 180 -12.81 5.60 -6.86
CA ASP A 180 -13.76 6.54 -6.24
C ASP A 180 -13.22 7.05 -4.89
N ILE A 181 -12.68 6.16 -4.07
CA ILE A 181 -12.06 6.52 -2.78
C ILE A 181 -10.87 7.45 -2.97
N VAL A 182 -10.02 7.18 -3.99
CA VAL A 182 -8.88 8.04 -4.28
C VAL A 182 -9.31 9.40 -4.83
N ALA A 183 -10.38 9.45 -5.61
CA ALA A 183 -10.96 10.72 -6.08
C ALA A 183 -11.43 11.59 -4.90
N GLU A 184 -12.07 10.99 -3.89
CA GLU A 184 -12.53 11.70 -2.69
C GLU A 184 -11.39 12.07 -1.72
N ALA A 185 -10.22 11.44 -1.82
CA ALA A 185 -9.12 11.65 -0.87
C ALA A 185 -8.53 13.07 -0.89
N GLY A 186 -8.80 13.86 -1.92
CA GLY A 186 -8.40 15.27 -2.04
C GLY A 186 -9.43 16.29 -1.57
N GLU A 187 -10.61 15.83 -1.13
CA GLU A 187 -11.69 16.70 -0.64
C GLU A 187 -11.40 17.24 0.77
N PRO A 188 -11.93 18.45 1.13
CA PRO A 188 -11.78 18.99 2.47
C PRO A 188 -12.26 17.99 3.55
N LYS A 189 -11.52 17.86 4.63
CA LYS A 189 -11.83 16.95 5.75
C LYS A 189 -11.85 15.47 5.38
N SER A 190 -11.48 15.08 4.16
CA SER A 190 -11.40 13.66 3.85
C SER A 190 -10.32 12.98 4.67
N VAL A 191 -10.61 11.79 5.16
CA VAL A 191 -9.64 10.91 5.82
C VAL A 191 -9.65 9.59 5.09
N THR A 192 -8.51 9.21 4.53
CA THR A 192 -8.36 7.94 3.81
C THR A 192 -7.26 7.12 4.48
N ILE A 193 -7.60 5.91 4.91
CA ILE A 193 -6.63 4.95 5.43
C ILE A 193 -6.30 3.99 4.30
N ALA A 194 -5.04 3.90 3.92
CA ALA A 194 -4.59 3.06 2.82
C ALA A 194 -3.46 2.12 3.25
N THR A 195 -3.55 0.85 2.90
CA THR A 195 -2.41 -0.05 2.96
C THR A 195 -1.42 0.29 1.84
N ASN A 196 -0.16 -0.04 2.03
CA ASN A 196 1.03 0.46 1.31
C ASN A 196 0.90 0.73 -0.17
N MET A 197 0.21 -0.10 -0.92
CA MET A 197 0.20 -0.02 -2.38
C MET A 197 -1.17 0.36 -2.94
N ALA A 198 -2.16 0.53 -2.08
CA ALA A 198 -3.50 0.91 -2.51
C ALA A 198 -3.50 2.32 -3.13
N GLY A 199 -4.20 2.52 -4.24
CA GLY A 199 -4.25 3.77 -5.00
C GLY A 199 -2.99 4.08 -5.81
N ARG A 200 -2.06 3.12 -6.00
CA ARG A 200 -0.87 3.31 -6.84
C ARG A 200 -1.27 3.56 -8.29
N GLY A 201 -0.64 4.59 -8.91
CA GLY A 201 -0.93 4.98 -10.28
C GLY A 201 -2.08 5.96 -10.44
N THR A 202 -2.84 6.24 -9.36
CA THR A 202 -3.91 7.24 -9.37
C THR A 202 -3.46 8.50 -8.66
N ASP A 203 -3.71 9.65 -9.26
CA ASP A 203 -3.40 10.97 -8.69
C ASP A 203 -4.50 11.46 -7.77
N ILE A 204 -4.13 11.99 -6.60
CA ILE A 204 -5.05 12.64 -5.66
C ILE A 204 -5.12 14.11 -6.04
N LYS A 205 -6.22 14.52 -6.65
CA LYS A 205 -6.46 15.92 -7.01
C LYS A 205 -7.04 16.65 -5.81
N LEU A 206 -6.41 17.77 -5.45
CA LEU A 206 -6.90 18.62 -4.36
C LEU A 206 -8.09 19.45 -4.82
N ALA A 207 -9.16 19.43 -4.02
CA ALA A 207 -10.31 20.31 -4.23
C ALA A 207 -9.96 21.78 -3.99
N GLU A 208 -10.86 22.67 -4.43
CA GLU A 208 -10.72 24.11 -4.23
C GLU A 208 -10.64 24.46 -2.74
N GLY A 209 -9.75 25.38 -2.36
CA GLY A 209 -9.51 25.81 -0.97
C GLY A 209 -8.65 24.85 -0.12
N VAL A 210 -8.41 23.62 -0.56
CA VAL A 210 -7.57 22.67 0.21
C VAL A 210 -6.10 23.12 0.21
N LYS A 211 -5.63 23.76 -0.84
CA LYS A 211 -4.27 24.32 -0.91
C LYS A 211 -4.03 25.39 0.15
N ASP A 212 -5.02 26.24 0.41
CA ASP A 212 -4.95 27.29 1.42
C ASP A 212 -4.95 26.72 2.83
N SER A 213 -5.58 25.56 3.03
CA SER A 213 -5.55 24.83 4.30
C SER A 213 -4.23 24.07 4.55
N GLY A 214 -3.28 24.11 3.60
CA GLY A 214 -1.98 23.44 3.71
C GLY A 214 -1.86 22.11 2.95
N GLY A 215 -2.82 21.81 2.06
CA GLY A 215 -2.80 20.67 1.15
C GLY A 215 -2.96 19.32 1.84
N LEU A 216 -2.67 18.25 1.11
CA LEU A 216 -2.79 16.87 1.61
C LEU A 216 -1.74 16.57 2.68
N ALA A 217 -2.18 16.05 3.82
CA ALA A 217 -1.31 15.54 4.87
C ALA A 217 -1.13 14.02 4.76
N ILE A 218 0.11 13.57 4.77
CA ILE A 218 0.47 12.14 4.81
C ILE A 218 0.89 11.78 6.22
N LEU A 219 0.27 10.75 6.79
CA LEU A 219 0.67 10.18 8.07
C LEU A 219 1.08 8.72 7.85
N GLY A 220 2.35 8.39 8.07
CA GLY A 220 2.83 7.01 8.08
C GLY A 220 2.74 6.43 9.48
N THR A 221 2.15 5.26 9.65
CA THR A 221 2.00 4.62 10.96
C THR A 221 3.21 3.78 11.36
N GLU A 222 4.16 3.64 10.44
CA GLU A 222 5.36 2.83 10.59
C GLU A 222 6.33 3.14 9.44
N ARG A 223 7.61 2.87 9.63
CA ARG A 223 8.60 2.87 8.55
C ARG A 223 8.56 1.52 7.83
N HIS A 224 8.81 1.55 6.53
CA HIS A 224 8.94 0.33 5.75
C HIS A 224 10.41 -0.08 5.66
N ASP A 225 10.66 -1.36 5.40
CA ASP A 225 12.00 -1.91 5.18
C ASP A 225 12.74 -1.22 4.04
N SER A 226 12.00 -0.79 3.02
CA SER A 226 12.55 -0.06 1.89
C SER A 226 12.19 1.43 1.93
N ARG A 227 13.22 2.28 1.89
CA ARG A 227 13.07 3.74 1.72
C ARG A 227 12.22 4.12 0.52
N ARG A 228 12.23 3.29 -0.51
CA ARG A 228 11.43 3.48 -1.72
C ARG A 228 9.95 3.54 -1.41
N VAL A 229 9.45 2.68 -0.53
CA VAL A 229 8.02 2.64 -0.15
C VAL A 229 7.63 3.89 0.62
N ASP A 230 8.47 4.33 1.58
CA ASP A 230 8.26 5.59 2.30
C ASP A 230 8.21 6.79 1.37
N ARG A 231 9.13 6.85 0.38
CA ARG A 231 9.13 7.91 -0.63
C ARG A 231 7.89 7.87 -1.52
N GLN A 232 7.39 6.70 -1.87
CA GLN A 232 6.14 6.55 -2.63
C GLN A 232 4.93 7.05 -1.84
N LEU A 233 4.88 6.79 -0.54
CA LEU A 233 3.82 7.29 0.33
C LEU A 233 3.89 8.82 0.43
N ARG A 234 5.06 9.40 0.78
CA ARG A 234 5.28 10.85 0.81
C ARG A 234 4.96 11.53 -0.51
N GLY A 235 5.35 10.91 -1.62
CA GLY A 235 5.15 11.42 -2.98
C GLY A 235 3.70 11.51 -3.45
N ARG A 236 2.74 11.08 -2.63
CA ARG A 236 1.32 11.31 -2.89
C ARG A 236 0.88 12.73 -2.57
N SER A 237 1.63 13.45 -1.74
CA SER A 237 1.41 14.85 -1.39
C SER A 237 2.46 15.76 -2.01
N GLY A 238 2.13 17.03 -2.18
CA GLY A 238 3.03 18.06 -2.70
C GLY A 238 3.33 17.93 -4.19
N ARG A 239 2.41 17.36 -4.96
CA ARG A 239 2.54 17.22 -6.43
C ARG A 239 2.30 18.56 -7.11
N GLN A 240 2.94 18.75 -8.26
CA GLN A 240 2.78 19.95 -9.11
C GLN A 240 3.07 21.29 -8.38
N GLY A 241 3.90 21.28 -7.33
CA GLY A 241 4.19 22.45 -6.50
C GLY A 241 3.10 22.78 -5.49
N ASP A 242 2.13 21.88 -5.25
CA ASP A 242 1.10 22.07 -4.25
C ASP A 242 1.67 21.97 -2.83
N PRO A 243 1.12 22.68 -1.85
CA PRO A 243 1.48 22.50 -0.45
C PRO A 243 1.05 21.12 0.03
N GLY A 244 1.69 20.67 1.11
CA GLY A 244 1.40 19.40 1.74
C GLY A 244 2.34 19.13 2.90
N SER A 245 2.14 18.03 3.59
CA SER A 245 3.05 17.59 4.65
C SER A 245 3.13 16.08 4.73
N SER A 246 4.23 15.57 5.27
CA SER A 246 4.35 14.17 5.63
C SER A 246 4.97 14.02 7.01
N GLN A 247 4.47 13.08 7.81
CA GLN A 247 5.00 12.74 9.12
C GLN A 247 4.86 11.25 9.38
N PHE A 248 5.89 10.63 9.95
CA PHE A 248 5.85 9.22 10.35
C PHE A 248 5.80 9.11 11.87
N PHE A 249 5.03 8.13 12.31
CA PHE A 249 4.85 7.75 13.69
C PHE A 249 5.43 6.36 13.87
N VAL A 250 6.44 6.23 14.69
CA VAL A 250 7.15 4.96 14.91
C VAL A 250 7.15 4.59 16.38
N SER A 251 7.27 3.32 16.67
CA SER A 251 7.28 2.78 18.02
C SER A 251 8.51 1.87 18.21
N LEU A 252 8.97 1.73 19.45
CA LEU A 252 10.00 0.74 19.79
C LEU A 252 9.48 -0.70 19.72
N GLU A 253 8.17 -0.88 19.54
CA GLU A 253 7.50 -2.17 19.36
C GLU A 253 7.20 -2.48 17.88
N ASP A 254 7.60 -1.61 16.95
CA ASP A 254 7.50 -1.86 15.50
C ASP A 254 8.52 -2.94 15.10
N ASN A 255 8.19 -3.74 14.07
CA ASN A 255 9.05 -4.81 13.56
C ASN A 255 10.30 -4.28 12.87
#